data_528f6220eedacb86b3b30a0af970fa49
#
_entry.id   528f6220eedacb86b3b30a0af970fa49
#
_cell.length_a   1.000
_cell.length_b   1.000
_cell.length_c   1.000
_cell.angle_alpha   90.00
_cell.angle_beta   90.00
_cell.angle_gamma   90.00
#
_symmetry.space_group_name_H-M   'P 1'
#
loop_
_entity.id
_entity.type
_entity.pdbx_description
1 polymer ?
#
loop_
_entity_poly.entity_id
_entity_poly.type
_entity_poly.pdbx_seq_one_letter_code
_entity_poly.pdbx_strand_id
1 'polypeptide(L)'
;MMRSSEGTIALARFGARRRRMSMRRTVTTIVFSLATLVILVSCGRVRSPNYYTLNLPAPPDPPAPVHAHGTLAIREFRAPTYLRQGAIVYKTSPEQIGLYAYQRWAMDPRDFVTNAIIDRLGASGDFAHVRAYDGSRDVDYVLSGRLEKLEELDYLGGVKVQVSISAQMTSIVTGAIVWSNVVSEIGDVNKRDVPAVVSEMNQTMQRAIEKLISPLSAGWSAGSIAAQTDQSPNDAAQPIR
;
A
#
# COMPACT_ATOMS: atom_id res chain seq x y z
N MET A 1 12.48 56.90 -85.43
CA MET A 1 11.40 55.93 -85.29
C MET A 1 11.91 54.85 -84.31
N MET A 2 11.84 55.09 -83.01
CA MET A 2 12.31 54.16 -81.95
C MET A 2 11.42 54.37 -80.74
N ARG A 3 10.40 53.54 -80.54
CA ARG A 3 9.64 53.40 -79.30
C ARG A 3 8.86 52.12 -79.37
N SER A 4 9.37 51.02 -78.76
CA SER A 4 8.56 49.91 -78.30
C SER A 4 9.43 48.73 -77.82
N SER A 5 10.09 48.83 -76.63
CA SER A 5 10.67 47.65 -75.99
C SER A 5 10.69 47.68 -74.47
N GLU A 6 10.26 48.75 -73.82
CA GLU A 6 10.35 48.84 -72.36
C GLU A 6 9.12 48.29 -71.61
N GLY A 7 7.95 48.12 -72.28
CA GLY A 7 6.73 47.68 -71.64
C GLY A 7 6.70 46.19 -71.25
N THR A 8 7.40 45.33 -72.05
CA THR A 8 7.30 43.88 -71.90
C THR A 8 8.12 43.32 -70.73
N ILE A 9 9.20 43.98 -70.32
CA ILE A 9 10.07 43.53 -69.27
C ILE A 9 9.50 43.83 -67.84
N ALA A 10 8.71 44.92 -67.70
CA ALA A 10 8.06 45.27 -66.45
C ALA A 10 6.96 44.32 -66.06
N LEU A 11 6.14 43.85 -67.00
CA LEU A 11 5.05 42.89 -66.73
C LEU A 11 5.55 41.51 -66.34
N ALA A 12 6.68 41.04 -66.91
CA ALA A 12 7.27 39.75 -66.53
C ALA A 12 7.84 39.73 -65.10
N ARG A 13 8.38 40.84 -64.57
CA ARG A 13 8.90 40.96 -63.24
C ARG A 13 7.78 41.01 -62.17
N PHE A 14 6.64 41.56 -62.47
CA PHE A 14 5.51 41.65 -61.55
C PHE A 14 4.84 40.27 -61.34
N GLY A 15 4.69 39.44 -62.37
CA GLY A 15 4.14 38.09 -62.30
C GLY A 15 5.01 37.13 -61.49
N ALA A 16 6.33 37.22 -61.63
CA ALA A 16 7.27 36.37 -60.91
C ALA A 16 7.28 36.63 -59.37
N ARG A 17 7.11 37.91 -59.00
CA ARG A 17 7.06 38.28 -57.57
C ARG A 17 5.79 37.82 -56.89
N ARG A 18 4.65 37.86 -57.55
CA ARG A 18 3.34 37.39 -57.06
C ARG A 18 3.31 35.86 -56.90
N ARG A 19 3.88 35.11 -57.83
CA ARG A 19 4.02 33.64 -57.71
C ARG A 19 4.90 33.22 -56.54
N ARG A 20 6.02 33.90 -56.29
CA ARG A 20 6.92 33.57 -55.18
C ARG A 20 6.26 33.85 -53.80
N MET A 21 5.39 34.85 -53.72
CA MET A 21 4.69 35.22 -52.48
C MET A 21 3.55 34.23 -52.18
N SER A 22 2.83 33.71 -53.21
CA SER A 22 1.81 32.69 -53.02
C SER A 22 2.44 31.34 -52.62
N MET A 23 3.55 30.97 -53.24
CA MET A 23 4.27 29.73 -52.93
C MET A 23 4.84 29.71 -51.49
N ARG A 24 5.34 30.84 -51.00
CA ARG A 24 5.79 30.97 -49.60
C ARG A 24 4.63 30.82 -48.63
N ARG A 25 3.46 31.40 -48.89
CA ARG A 25 2.27 31.24 -48.04
C ARG A 25 1.78 29.80 -48.02
N THR A 26 1.76 29.13 -49.19
CA THR A 26 1.35 27.72 -49.27
C THR A 26 2.31 26.81 -48.50
N VAL A 27 3.63 27.01 -48.63
CA VAL A 27 4.65 26.25 -47.92
C VAL A 27 4.53 26.48 -46.40
N THR A 28 4.31 27.73 -45.95
CA THR A 28 4.15 28.03 -44.51
C THR A 28 2.88 27.36 -43.95
N THR A 29 1.77 27.35 -44.71
CA THR A 29 0.54 26.68 -44.31
C THR A 29 0.70 25.15 -44.17
N ILE A 30 1.42 24.55 -45.15
CA ILE A 30 1.70 23.11 -45.11
C ILE A 30 2.61 22.75 -43.94
N VAL A 31 3.67 23.54 -43.66
CA VAL A 31 4.56 23.31 -42.51
C VAL A 31 3.81 23.48 -41.22
N PHE A 32 2.94 24.49 -41.12
CA PHE A 32 2.13 24.71 -39.91
C PHE A 32 1.11 23.58 -39.70
N SER A 33 0.46 23.11 -40.75
CA SER A 33 -0.47 21.98 -40.71
C SER A 33 0.24 20.67 -40.35
N LEU A 34 1.43 20.43 -40.92
CA LEU A 34 2.24 19.26 -40.59
C LEU A 34 2.73 19.29 -39.10
N ALA A 35 3.14 20.47 -38.62
CA ALA A 35 3.54 20.66 -37.24
C ALA A 35 2.36 20.41 -36.27
N THR A 36 1.15 20.88 -36.60
CA THR A 36 -0.06 20.64 -35.82
C THR A 36 -0.42 19.15 -35.83
N LEU A 37 -0.27 18.45 -36.95
CA LEU A 37 -0.52 17.02 -37.06
C LEU A 37 0.46 16.20 -36.16
N VAL A 38 1.73 16.59 -36.11
CA VAL A 38 2.75 15.93 -35.29
C VAL A 38 2.43 16.10 -33.78
N ILE A 39 1.90 17.26 -33.39
CA ILE A 39 1.49 17.50 -31.98
C ILE A 39 0.28 16.62 -31.60
N LEU A 40 -0.65 16.39 -32.50
CA LEU A 40 -1.83 15.55 -32.28
C LEU A 40 -1.50 14.05 -32.17
N VAL A 41 -0.44 13.57 -32.79
CA VAL A 41 0.01 12.17 -32.71
C VAL A 41 0.86 11.90 -31.46
N SER A 42 1.31 12.95 -30.76
CA SER A 42 2.06 12.85 -29.50
C SER A 42 1.15 12.53 -28.30
N CYS A 43 -0.03 11.91 -28.49
CA CYS A 43 -0.81 11.30 -27.42
C CYS A 43 0.02 10.19 -26.77
N GLY A 44 0.71 10.53 -25.68
CA GLY A 44 1.59 9.65 -24.94
C GLY A 44 0.85 8.37 -24.57
N ARG A 45 1.49 7.25 -24.81
CA ARG A 45 1.01 5.92 -24.42
C ARG A 45 0.81 5.93 -22.91
N VAL A 46 -0.42 5.98 -22.43
CA VAL A 46 -0.74 5.90 -21.01
C VAL A 46 -0.25 4.55 -20.51
N ARG A 47 0.77 4.56 -19.64
CA ARG A 47 1.30 3.34 -19.03
C ARG A 47 0.26 2.81 -18.03
N SER A 48 -0.25 1.62 -18.28
CA SER A 48 -1.18 0.96 -17.35
C SER A 48 -0.46 0.55 -16.06
N PRO A 49 -1.09 0.71 -14.89
CA PRO A 49 -0.54 0.21 -13.64
C PRO A 49 -0.54 -1.32 -13.58
N ASN A 50 0.47 -1.87 -12.93
CA ASN A 50 0.50 -3.28 -12.53
C ASN A 50 -0.14 -3.42 -11.15
N TYR A 51 -0.99 -4.44 -10.99
CA TYR A 51 -1.65 -4.73 -9.72
C TYR A 51 -1.06 -5.98 -9.10
N TYR A 52 -0.86 -5.92 -7.78
CA TYR A 52 -0.32 -7.00 -6.96
C TYR A 52 -1.30 -7.34 -5.85
N THR A 53 -1.31 -8.59 -5.44
CA THR A 53 -2.08 -9.08 -4.30
C THR A 53 -1.15 -9.58 -3.21
N LEU A 54 -1.54 -9.36 -1.97
CA LEU A 54 -1.02 -10.15 -0.86
C LEU A 54 -1.73 -11.50 -0.90
N ASN A 55 -1.00 -12.58 -0.66
CA ASN A 55 -1.53 -13.93 -0.69
C ASN A 55 -0.86 -14.76 0.41
N LEU A 56 -1.61 -15.15 1.41
CA LEU A 56 -1.14 -16.04 2.47
C LEU A 56 -1.63 -17.46 2.21
N PRO A 57 -0.83 -18.47 2.57
CA PRO A 57 -1.31 -19.85 2.60
C PRO A 57 -2.57 -19.95 3.45
N ALA A 58 -3.50 -20.81 3.05
CA ALA A 58 -4.66 -21.13 3.87
C ALA A 58 -4.20 -21.59 5.27
N PRO A 59 -4.92 -21.22 6.33
CA PRO A 59 -4.63 -21.77 7.65
C PRO A 59 -4.79 -23.31 7.61
N PRO A 60 -4.06 -24.03 8.46
CA PRO A 60 -4.28 -25.46 8.61
C PRO A 60 -5.70 -25.73 9.11
N ASP A 61 -6.20 -26.96 8.88
CA ASP A 61 -7.49 -27.38 9.41
C ASP A 61 -7.51 -27.17 10.94
N PRO A 62 -8.64 -26.68 11.50
CA PRO A 62 -8.73 -26.40 12.91
C PRO A 62 -8.51 -27.67 13.72
N PRO A 63 -7.69 -27.64 14.77
CA PRO A 63 -7.65 -28.71 15.76
C PRO A 63 -9.04 -28.81 16.42
N ALA A 64 -9.36 -29.99 16.98
CA ALA A 64 -10.56 -30.12 17.81
C ALA A 64 -10.53 -29.03 18.91
N PRO A 65 -11.62 -28.26 19.10
CA PRO A 65 -11.65 -27.14 20.03
C PRO A 65 -11.33 -27.64 21.46
N VAL A 66 -10.16 -27.22 21.98
CA VAL A 66 -9.69 -27.64 23.30
C VAL A 66 -10.17 -26.66 24.38
N HIS A 67 -10.34 -25.38 24.04
CA HIS A 67 -10.84 -24.33 24.91
C HIS A 67 -11.48 -23.20 24.10
N ALA A 68 -12.78 -23.29 23.83
CA ALA A 68 -13.45 -22.22 23.09
C ALA A 68 -13.80 -21.02 24.01
N HIS A 69 -13.14 -19.89 23.81
CA HIS A 69 -13.45 -18.62 24.47
C HIS A 69 -14.58 -17.90 23.74
N GLY A 70 -15.82 -18.07 23.94
CA GLY A 70 -16.90 -17.23 23.42
C GLY A 70 -16.77 -16.74 21.97
N THR A 71 -17.41 -15.64 21.65
CA THR A 71 -17.43 -15.02 20.32
C THR A 71 -16.45 -13.86 20.23
N LEU A 72 -15.52 -13.90 19.27
CA LEU A 72 -14.61 -12.82 18.91
C LEU A 72 -15.09 -12.11 17.65
N ALA A 73 -15.27 -10.80 17.72
CA ALA A 73 -15.48 -9.98 16.52
C ALA A 73 -14.21 -9.16 16.19
N ILE A 74 -13.86 -9.10 14.91
CA ILE A 74 -12.68 -8.42 14.45
C ILE A 74 -13.10 -7.15 13.71
N ARG A 75 -12.68 -6.00 14.23
CA ARG A 75 -12.90 -4.70 13.60
C ARG A 75 -11.93 -4.52 12.44
N GLU A 76 -12.39 -3.90 11.35
CA GLU A 76 -11.51 -3.50 10.25
C GLU A 76 -10.27 -2.78 10.77
N PHE A 77 -9.09 -3.26 10.36
CA PHE A 77 -7.81 -2.70 10.76
C PHE A 77 -7.66 -1.28 10.20
N ARG A 78 -7.03 -0.41 10.95
CA ARG A 78 -6.68 0.93 10.49
C ARG A 78 -5.32 0.92 9.82
N ALA A 79 -5.02 1.97 9.05
CA ALA A 79 -3.69 2.21 8.51
C ALA A 79 -3.43 3.71 8.33
N PRO A 80 -2.17 4.14 8.25
CA PRO A 80 -1.80 5.50 7.84
C PRO A 80 -2.34 5.82 6.45
N THR A 81 -2.58 7.10 6.18
CA THR A 81 -3.18 7.56 4.92
C THR A 81 -2.38 7.13 3.69
N TYR A 82 -1.04 7.12 3.77
CA TYR A 82 -0.19 6.75 2.64
C TYR A 82 -0.34 5.27 2.24
N LEU A 83 -0.63 4.35 3.16
CA LEU A 83 -0.91 2.94 2.86
C LEU A 83 -2.28 2.74 2.20
N ARG A 84 -3.22 3.66 2.42
CA ARG A 84 -4.59 3.59 1.86
C ARG A 84 -4.72 4.14 0.43
N GLN A 85 -3.63 4.67 -0.14
CA GLN A 85 -3.63 5.21 -1.51
C GLN A 85 -3.54 4.11 -2.59
N GLY A 86 -3.44 2.86 -2.19
CA GLY A 86 -3.37 1.71 -3.08
C GLY A 86 -2.05 1.55 -3.83
N ALA A 87 -1.07 2.43 -3.66
CA ALA A 87 0.27 2.28 -4.23
C ALA A 87 1.18 1.46 -3.30
N ILE A 88 2.13 0.72 -3.87
CA ILE A 88 3.22 0.13 -3.10
C ILE A 88 4.10 1.26 -2.58
N VAL A 89 4.46 1.20 -1.30
CA VAL A 89 5.22 2.22 -0.59
C VAL A 89 6.69 1.81 -0.53
N TYR A 90 7.58 2.78 -0.76
CA TYR A 90 9.01 2.59 -0.56
C TYR A 90 9.62 3.77 0.23
N LYS A 91 10.76 3.54 0.86
CA LYS A 91 11.53 4.56 1.57
C LYS A 91 12.98 4.55 1.09
N THR A 92 13.50 5.74 0.81
CA THR A 92 14.91 5.98 0.42
C THR A 92 15.73 6.58 1.56
N SER A 93 15.07 7.00 2.64
CA SER A 93 15.64 7.37 3.94
C SER A 93 14.59 7.17 5.04
N PRO A 94 14.96 7.24 6.33
CA PRO A 94 13.99 7.13 7.43
C PRO A 94 12.85 8.15 7.35
N GLU A 95 13.08 9.33 6.80
CA GLU A 95 12.13 10.45 6.74
C GLU A 95 11.38 10.54 5.41
N GLN A 96 11.88 9.88 4.34
CA GLN A 96 11.34 10.05 2.99
C GLN A 96 10.52 8.84 2.55
N ILE A 97 9.24 9.08 2.29
CA ILE A 97 8.31 8.09 1.73
C ILE A 97 8.08 8.41 0.25
N GLY A 98 8.18 7.39 -0.60
CA GLY A 98 7.78 7.40 -1.99
C GLY A 98 6.63 6.42 -2.25
N LEU A 99 5.87 6.70 -3.30
CA LEU A 99 4.80 5.85 -3.78
C LEU A 99 5.09 5.45 -5.22
N TYR A 100 5.05 4.16 -5.52
CA TYR A 100 5.22 3.69 -6.89
C TYR A 100 4.07 4.18 -7.78
N ALA A 101 4.39 4.88 -8.85
CA ALA A 101 3.39 5.48 -9.74
C ALA A 101 2.52 4.43 -10.46
N TYR A 102 3.12 3.28 -10.81
CA TYR A 102 2.49 2.25 -11.65
C TYR A 102 2.44 0.86 -10.99
N GLN A 103 2.78 0.75 -9.69
CA GLN A 103 2.72 -0.50 -8.96
C GLN A 103 1.74 -0.33 -7.80
N ARG A 104 0.66 -1.08 -7.83
CA ARG A 104 -0.47 -0.86 -6.93
C ARG A 104 -0.95 -2.16 -6.30
N TRP A 105 -1.52 -2.06 -5.13
CA TRP A 105 -2.27 -3.14 -4.53
C TRP A 105 -3.62 -3.30 -5.23
N ALA A 106 -4.01 -4.55 -5.52
CA ALA A 106 -5.32 -4.87 -6.07
C ALA A 106 -6.44 -4.81 -5.01
N MET A 107 -6.07 -4.98 -3.74
CA MET A 107 -6.94 -4.87 -2.57
C MET A 107 -6.25 -3.95 -1.55
N ASP A 108 -7.03 -3.23 -0.74
CA ASP A 108 -6.47 -2.46 0.38
C ASP A 108 -5.76 -3.42 1.34
N PRO A 109 -4.49 -3.19 1.67
CA PRO A 109 -3.76 -4.05 2.61
C PRO A 109 -4.41 -4.19 3.99
N ARG A 110 -5.23 -3.24 4.43
CA ARG A 110 -5.99 -3.32 5.69
C ARG A 110 -7.04 -4.42 5.64
N ASP A 111 -7.78 -4.48 4.55
CA ASP A 111 -8.82 -5.49 4.33
C ASP A 111 -8.18 -6.87 4.28
N PHE A 112 -7.03 -6.96 3.62
CA PHE A 112 -6.26 -8.19 3.58
C PHE A 112 -5.85 -8.66 4.98
N VAL A 113 -5.25 -7.78 5.81
CA VAL A 113 -4.85 -8.12 7.19
C VAL A 113 -6.05 -8.50 8.02
N THR A 114 -7.16 -7.76 7.90
CA THR A 114 -8.40 -8.04 8.64
C THR A 114 -8.92 -9.44 8.32
N ASN A 115 -9.06 -9.77 7.03
CA ASN A 115 -9.56 -11.07 6.58
C ASN A 115 -8.60 -12.20 6.98
N ALA A 116 -7.30 -12.00 6.80
CA ALA A 116 -6.29 -13.00 7.18
C ALA A 116 -6.30 -13.33 8.68
N ILE A 117 -6.57 -12.35 9.54
CA ILE A 117 -6.69 -12.57 10.99
C ILE A 117 -8.02 -13.28 11.32
N ILE A 118 -9.12 -12.92 10.65
CA ILE A 118 -10.40 -13.62 10.82
C ILE A 118 -10.23 -15.11 10.47
N ASP A 119 -9.63 -15.40 9.31
CA ASP A 119 -9.46 -16.76 8.83
C ASP A 119 -8.57 -17.59 9.77
N ARG A 120 -7.45 -17.02 10.22
CA ARG A 120 -6.49 -17.73 11.09
C ARG A 120 -7.03 -17.96 12.50
N LEU A 121 -7.67 -16.95 13.10
CA LEU A 121 -8.28 -17.11 14.43
C LEU A 121 -9.53 -17.98 14.35
N GLY A 122 -10.27 -17.96 13.24
CA GLY A 122 -11.37 -18.88 13.00
C GLY A 122 -10.92 -20.33 12.90
N ALA A 123 -9.74 -20.56 12.29
CA ALA A 123 -9.16 -21.89 12.15
C ALA A 123 -8.39 -22.35 13.41
N SER A 124 -8.06 -21.47 14.36
CA SER A 124 -7.27 -21.84 15.55
C SER A 124 -8.04 -22.72 16.55
N GLY A 125 -9.37 -22.61 16.57
CA GLY A 125 -10.21 -23.30 17.56
C GLY A 125 -10.21 -22.65 18.96
N ASP A 126 -9.53 -21.52 19.13
CA ASP A 126 -9.44 -20.81 20.43
C ASP A 126 -10.75 -20.10 20.79
N PHE A 127 -11.55 -19.74 19.81
CA PHE A 127 -12.83 -19.06 19.97
C PHE A 127 -13.96 -19.93 19.39
N ALA A 128 -15.12 -19.90 20.04
CA ALA A 128 -16.30 -20.60 19.55
C ALA A 128 -16.77 -20.06 18.19
N HIS A 129 -16.70 -18.74 18.03
CA HIS A 129 -17.01 -18.07 16.76
C HIS A 129 -16.07 -16.90 16.54
N VAL A 130 -15.59 -16.74 15.30
CA VAL A 130 -14.82 -15.58 14.85
C VAL A 130 -15.52 -14.96 13.66
N ARG A 131 -15.78 -13.64 13.70
CA ARG A 131 -16.47 -12.92 12.62
C ARG A 131 -16.02 -11.47 12.49
N ALA A 132 -16.36 -10.84 11.37
CA ALA A 132 -16.19 -9.40 11.23
C ALA A 132 -17.10 -8.65 12.22
N TYR A 133 -16.62 -7.54 12.78
CA TYR A 133 -17.39 -6.70 13.69
C TYR A 133 -18.40 -5.86 12.92
N ASP A 134 -19.67 -6.06 13.18
CA ASP A 134 -20.82 -5.38 12.56
C ASP A 134 -21.44 -4.28 13.43
N GLY A 135 -20.83 -3.97 14.59
CA GLY A 135 -21.38 -3.03 15.58
C GLY A 135 -22.29 -3.68 16.62
N SER A 136 -22.58 -4.97 16.50
CA SER A 136 -23.39 -5.73 17.46
C SER A 136 -22.68 -5.84 18.83
N ARG A 137 -23.48 -5.90 19.90
CA ARG A 137 -23.02 -6.21 21.25
C ARG A 137 -23.10 -7.70 21.60
N ASP A 138 -23.58 -8.51 20.67
CA ASP A 138 -23.69 -9.97 20.82
C ASP A 138 -22.34 -10.63 20.51
N VAL A 139 -21.31 -10.20 21.22
CA VAL A 139 -19.94 -10.73 21.16
C VAL A 139 -19.28 -10.55 22.50
N ASP A 140 -18.39 -11.47 22.86
CA ASP A 140 -17.67 -11.41 24.14
C ASP A 140 -16.45 -10.50 24.06
N TYR A 141 -15.78 -10.51 22.89
CA TYR A 141 -14.55 -9.77 22.65
C TYR A 141 -14.57 -9.06 21.31
N VAL A 142 -13.93 -7.89 21.26
CA VAL A 142 -13.65 -7.17 20.00
C VAL A 142 -12.14 -6.98 19.87
N LEU A 143 -11.58 -7.53 18.80
CA LEU A 143 -10.20 -7.25 18.39
C LEU A 143 -10.19 -6.05 17.44
N SER A 144 -9.33 -5.09 17.72
CA SER A 144 -9.07 -3.93 16.87
C SER A 144 -7.57 -3.78 16.66
N GLY A 145 -7.16 -3.33 15.48
CA GLY A 145 -5.74 -3.22 15.17
C GLY A 145 -5.42 -2.16 14.14
N ARG A 146 -4.12 -2.09 13.85
CA ARG A 146 -3.57 -1.16 12.89
C ARG A 146 -2.40 -1.79 12.14
N LEU A 147 -2.44 -1.72 10.83
CA LEU A 147 -1.28 -1.94 9.97
C LEU A 147 -0.44 -0.66 10.01
N GLU A 148 0.64 -0.66 10.78
CA GLU A 148 1.49 0.51 10.99
C GLU A 148 2.42 0.75 9.80
N LYS A 149 2.99 -0.34 9.26
CA LYS A 149 3.94 -0.31 8.15
C LYS A 149 3.73 -1.48 7.20
N LEU A 150 3.83 -1.21 5.92
CA LEU A 150 3.97 -2.15 4.82
C LEU A 150 4.78 -1.41 3.74
N GLU A 151 6.09 -1.49 3.83
CA GLU A 151 6.96 -0.62 3.06
C GLU A 151 8.26 -1.33 2.65
N GLU A 152 8.76 -0.99 1.47
CA GLU A 152 10.10 -1.31 1.02
C GLU A 152 11.09 -0.30 1.63
N LEU A 153 12.27 -0.79 2.05
CA LEU A 153 13.36 0.02 2.60
C LEU A 153 14.58 -0.10 1.69
N ASP A 154 14.91 0.96 0.95
CA ASP A 154 16.05 1.01 0.02
C ASP A 154 17.17 1.93 0.53
N TYR A 155 17.49 1.88 1.83
CA TYR A 155 18.54 2.68 2.45
C TYR A 155 19.38 1.92 3.49
N LEU A 156 19.14 0.62 3.67
CA LEU A 156 19.81 -0.21 4.70
C LEU A 156 20.92 -1.11 4.12
N GLY A 157 21.62 -0.66 3.09
CA GLY A 157 22.70 -1.44 2.44
C GLY A 157 22.20 -2.54 1.49
N GLY A 158 20.91 -2.61 1.26
CA GLY A 158 20.20 -3.54 0.37
C GLY A 158 18.72 -3.19 0.38
N VAL A 159 17.94 -3.87 -0.47
CA VAL A 159 16.50 -3.73 -0.45
C VAL A 159 15.93 -4.68 0.61
N LYS A 160 15.12 -4.14 1.51
CA LYS A 160 14.39 -4.88 2.54
C LYS A 160 12.93 -4.52 2.49
N VAL A 161 12.10 -5.28 3.17
CA VAL A 161 10.70 -4.93 3.43
C VAL A 161 10.47 -4.87 4.93
N GLN A 162 9.58 -3.99 5.37
CA GLN A 162 9.13 -3.92 6.75
C GLN A 162 7.62 -4.03 6.82
N VAL A 163 7.14 -4.90 7.70
CA VAL A 163 5.73 -5.02 8.08
C VAL A 163 5.64 -4.80 9.59
N SER A 164 4.74 -3.90 10.01
CA SER A 164 4.47 -3.69 11.43
C SER A 164 2.98 -3.63 11.65
N ILE A 165 2.49 -4.40 12.63
CA ILE A 165 1.07 -4.55 12.95
C ILE A 165 0.93 -4.45 14.47
N SER A 166 -0.06 -3.67 14.93
CA SER A 166 -0.49 -3.61 16.33
C SER A 166 -1.93 -4.08 16.44
N ALA A 167 -2.27 -4.77 17.52
CA ALA A 167 -3.65 -5.16 17.82
C ALA A 167 -3.90 -5.21 19.32
N GLN A 168 -5.16 -5.01 19.69
CA GLN A 168 -5.66 -5.14 21.04
C GLN A 168 -7.04 -5.81 21.04
N MET A 169 -7.31 -6.59 22.06
CA MET A 169 -8.61 -7.23 22.29
C MET A 169 -9.25 -6.66 23.55
N THR A 170 -10.50 -6.25 23.40
CA THR A 170 -11.30 -5.64 24.48
C THR A 170 -12.46 -6.57 24.82
N SER A 171 -12.68 -6.84 26.11
CA SER A 171 -13.90 -7.51 26.57
C SER A 171 -15.08 -6.54 26.50
N ILE A 172 -16.16 -6.97 25.87
CA ILE A 172 -17.40 -6.15 25.76
C ILE A 172 -18.09 -6.03 27.11
N VAL A 173 -18.00 -7.05 27.94
CA VAL A 173 -18.65 -7.09 29.26
C VAL A 173 -18.01 -6.09 30.22
N THR A 174 -16.68 -6.07 30.28
CA THR A 174 -15.95 -5.23 31.26
C THR A 174 -15.46 -3.90 30.66
N GLY A 175 -15.36 -3.79 29.34
CA GLY A 175 -14.71 -2.67 28.65
C GLY A 175 -13.17 -2.67 28.78
N ALA A 176 -12.59 -3.64 29.46
CA ALA A 176 -11.14 -3.72 29.68
C ALA A 176 -10.41 -4.30 28.46
N ILE A 177 -9.19 -3.82 28.21
CA ILE A 177 -8.26 -4.45 27.27
C ILE A 177 -7.75 -5.72 27.95
N VAL A 178 -8.04 -6.86 27.36
CA VAL A 178 -7.67 -8.19 27.90
C VAL A 178 -6.47 -8.80 27.18
N TRP A 179 -6.04 -8.21 26.07
CA TRP A 179 -4.84 -8.60 25.35
C TRP A 179 -4.37 -7.47 24.43
N SER A 180 -3.08 -7.34 24.27
CA SER A 180 -2.48 -6.46 23.25
C SER A 180 -1.13 -7.01 22.79
N ASN A 181 -0.81 -6.79 21.52
CA ASN A 181 0.47 -7.17 20.95
C ASN A 181 0.87 -6.21 19.83
N VAL A 182 2.19 -6.04 19.65
CA VAL A 182 2.79 -5.25 18.56
C VAL A 182 3.92 -6.07 17.97
N VAL A 183 3.89 -6.24 16.66
CA VAL A 183 4.90 -7.00 15.92
C VAL A 183 5.48 -6.13 14.82
N SER A 184 6.79 -6.20 14.64
CA SER A 184 7.50 -5.59 13.52
C SER A 184 8.48 -6.61 12.94
N GLU A 185 8.30 -6.94 11.67
CA GLU A 185 9.12 -7.90 10.93
C GLU A 185 9.85 -7.21 9.79
N ILE A 186 11.07 -7.67 9.53
CA ILE A 186 11.89 -7.24 8.40
C ILE A 186 12.26 -8.47 7.58
N GLY A 187 12.19 -8.33 6.24
CA GLY A 187 12.60 -9.34 5.28
C GLY A 187 13.63 -8.79 4.31
N ASP A 188 14.53 -9.63 3.85
CA ASP A 188 15.57 -9.30 2.87
C ASP A 188 15.11 -9.62 1.45
N VAL A 189 15.22 -8.65 0.55
CA VAL A 189 14.83 -8.81 -0.86
C VAL A 189 16.04 -9.23 -1.68
N ASN A 190 15.98 -10.41 -2.27
CA ASN A 190 17.10 -10.98 -3.02
C ASN A 190 17.36 -10.31 -4.38
N LYS A 191 16.36 -9.60 -4.94
CA LYS A 191 16.46 -8.99 -6.26
C LYS A 191 15.77 -7.61 -6.26
N ARG A 192 16.43 -6.61 -6.83
CA ARG A 192 15.89 -5.24 -6.94
C ARG A 192 14.83 -5.13 -8.04
N ASP A 193 13.71 -5.83 -7.88
CA ASP A 193 12.52 -5.65 -8.73
C ASP A 193 11.24 -5.76 -7.89
N VAL A 194 10.19 -5.12 -8.34
CA VAL A 194 8.93 -5.04 -7.58
C VAL A 194 8.28 -6.41 -7.35
N PRO A 195 8.30 -7.38 -8.28
CA PRO A 195 7.81 -8.72 -8.00
C PRO A 195 8.53 -9.40 -6.83
N ALA A 196 9.86 -9.26 -6.72
CA ALA A 196 10.63 -9.82 -5.59
C ALA A 196 10.30 -9.09 -4.28
N VAL A 197 10.15 -7.76 -4.32
CA VAL A 197 9.69 -6.97 -3.16
C VAL A 197 8.32 -7.45 -2.68
N VAL A 198 7.36 -7.62 -3.58
CA VAL A 198 6.02 -8.11 -3.23
C VAL A 198 6.05 -9.53 -2.68
N SER A 199 6.88 -10.40 -3.26
CA SER A 199 7.06 -11.77 -2.75
C SER A 199 7.56 -11.76 -1.30
N GLU A 200 8.56 -10.93 -1.00
CA GLU A 200 9.07 -10.80 0.37
C GLU A 200 8.06 -10.10 1.30
N MET A 201 7.30 -9.12 0.79
CA MET A 201 6.19 -8.53 1.55
C MET A 201 5.16 -9.57 1.98
N ASN A 202 4.83 -10.53 1.11
CA ASN A 202 3.94 -11.64 1.46
C ASN A 202 4.51 -12.49 2.60
N GLN A 203 5.76 -12.92 2.48
CA GLN A 203 6.41 -13.77 3.50
C GLN A 203 6.55 -13.03 4.83
N THR A 204 6.94 -11.76 4.79
CA THR A 204 7.09 -10.92 5.98
C THR A 204 5.73 -10.64 6.64
N MET A 205 4.67 -10.41 5.84
CA MET A 205 3.31 -10.25 6.33
C MET A 205 2.81 -11.53 7.00
N GLN A 206 3.08 -12.70 6.42
CA GLN A 206 2.75 -13.97 7.02
C GLN A 206 3.39 -14.13 8.38
N ARG A 207 4.71 -13.92 8.48
CA ARG A 207 5.44 -13.99 9.76
C ARG A 207 4.89 -13.00 10.80
N ALA A 208 4.57 -11.79 10.36
CA ALA A 208 4.03 -10.75 11.24
C ALA A 208 2.66 -11.14 11.81
N ILE A 209 1.75 -11.65 10.97
CA ILE A 209 0.42 -12.09 11.41
C ILE A 209 0.55 -13.30 12.35
N GLU A 210 1.36 -14.30 12.01
CA GLU A 210 1.56 -15.49 12.83
C GLU A 210 2.11 -15.12 14.21
N LYS A 211 3.13 -14.26 14.27
CA LYS A 211 3.67 -13.75 15.56
C LYS A 211 2.68 -12.89 16.32
N LEU A 212 1.84 -12.12 15.61
CA LEU A 212 0.83 -11.29 16.26
C LEU A 212 -0.17 -12.13 17.03
N ILE A 213 -0.70 -13.21 16.41
CA ILE A 213 -1.78 -14.00 16.97
C ILE A 213 -1.30 -15.19 17.81
N SER A 214 -0.04 -15.62 17.67
CA SER A 214 0.47 -16.79 18.42
C SER A 214 0.26 -16.77 19.93
N PRO A 215 0.32 -15.61 20.65
CA PRO A 215 0.02 -15.58 22.07
C PRO A 215 -1.46 -15.86 22.40
N LEU A 216 -2.37 -15.64 21.45
CA LEU A 216 -3.79 -15.96 21.62
C LEU A 216 -4.02 -17.47 21.48
N SER A 217 -3.28 -18.14 20.58
CA SER A 217 -3.38 -19.59 20.35
C SER A 217 -2.59 -20.41 21.38
N ALA A 218 -1.69 -19.82 22.14
CA ALA A 218 -0.86 -20.52 23.14
C ALA A 218 -1.53 -20.69 24.50
N GLY A 219 -2.85 -20.53 24.60
CA GLY A 219 -3.61 -20.68 25.85
C GLY A 219 -3.79 -19.37 26.60
N TRP A 220 -4.18 -18.31 25.85
CA TRP A 220 -4.60 -17.06 26.45
C TRP A 220 -5.71 -17.30 27.49
N SER A 221 -5.48 -16.81 28.73
CA SER A 221 -6.51 -16.77 29.77
C SER A 221 -6.80 -15.33 30.14
N ALA A 222 -8.08 -14.95 30.26
CA ALA A 222 -8.52 -13.59 30.56
C ALA A 222 -7.94 -12.97 31.87
N GLY A 223 -7.30 -13.78 32.70
CA GLY A 223 -6.64 -13.35 33.90
C GLY A 223 -5.16 -13.00 33.79
N SER A 224 -4.52 -13.27 32.63
CA SER A 224 -3.06 -13.08 32.48
C SER A 224 -2.59 -11.63 32.47
N ILE A 225 -3.45 -10.67 32.13
CA ILE A 225 -3.05 -9.26 31.96
C ILE A 225 -3.06 -8.48 33.27
N ALA A 226 -3.89 -8.88 34.24
CA ALA A 226 -3.89 -8.26 35.56
C ALA A 226 -2.53 -8.38 36.27
N ALA A 227 -1.74 -9.40 35.95
CA ALA A 227 -0.42 -9.65 36.54
C ALA A 227 0.72 -8.81 35.91
N GLN A 228 0.58 -8.28 34.71
CA GLN A 228 1.63 -7.49 34.06
C GLN A 228 1.52 -5.98 34.32
N THR A 229 0.39 -5.48 34.77
CA THR A 229 0.20 -4.06 35.07
C THR A 229 0.68 -3.67 36.46
N ASP A 230 0.94 -4.64 37.35
CA ASP A 230 1.38 -4.41 38.74
C ASP A 230 2.91 -4.40 38.90
N GLN A 231 3.70 -4.56 37.87
CA GLN A 231 5.13 -4.27 37.89
C GLN A 231 5.39 -2.82 37.42
N SER A 232 4.86 -1.86 38.18
CA SER A 232 5.35 -0.48 38.19
C SER A 232 6.76 -0.46 38.76
N PRO A 233 7.75 0.17 38.10
CA PRO A 233 9.10 0.32 38.65
C PRO A 233 9.09 1.43 39.72
N ASN A 234 8.61 1.12 40.91
CA ASN A 234 8.63 2.03 42.05
C ASN A 234 9.48 1.47 43.19
N ASP A 235 10.68 0.99 42.89
CA ASP A 235 11.64 0.57 43.92
C ASP A 235 13.06 1.06 43.58
N ALA A 236 13.21 2.37 43.44
CA ALA A 236 14.53 3.03 43.40
C ALA A 236 14.49 4.39 44.08
N ALA A 237 14.04 4.43 45.32
CA ALA A 237 14.28 5.57 46.20
C ALA A 237 14.69 5.05 47.59
N GLN A 238 15.93 4.54 47.74
CA GLN A 238 16.58 4.44 49.02
C GLN A 238 17.32 5.75 49.28
N PRO A 239 17.09 6.41 50.41
CA PRO A 239 17.84 7.60 50.82
C PRO A 239 19.23 7.18 51.28
N ILE A 240 20.24 7.82 50.68
CA ILE A 240 21.63 7.75 51.15
C ILE A 240 21.69 8.47 52.50
N ARG A 241 22.16 7.76 53.52
CA ARG A 241 22.65 8.33 54.77
C ARG A 241 24.14 8.63 54.67
#